data_fc16c242492875917a82b79107caa19b
#
_entry.id   fc16c242492875917a82b79107caa19b
#
_cell.length_a   1.000
_cell.length_b   1.000
_cell.length_c   1.000
_cell.angle_alpha   90.00
_cell.angle_beta   90.00
_cell.angle_gamma   90.00
#
_symmetry.space_group_name_H-M   'P 1'
#
loop_
_entity.id
_entity.type
_entity.pdbx_description
1 polymer ?
#
loop_
_entity_poly.entity_id
_entity_poly.type
_entity_poly.pdbx_seq_one_letter_code
_entity_poly.pdbx_strand_id
1 'polypeptide(L)'
;MNKPMRISHPLFKIGNNALIDLPSPSNISIWWNFGSLLGLCLVLQILTGLFLAMHYTANIDMAFYSVNHICRDVNNGWLLRTLHANGASMFFICIYLHIGRNIYYGSYKYMHTWSVGVIILFLVMATAFMGYVLPWGQMSFWGATVITNLLSAIPYLGTMLVQWVWGGFAVDNATLTRFFTFHFVLPFIVAAATMVHLLFLHQTGSNNPMGLNSDSDKIPFHPYFSWKDVVGFLMLIMFLVILSLVNPYMLGDPDNFIPANPLVTPVHIQPEWYFLFAYAILRSIPNKLGGVIALVMSIAILFIMPIYQSKFRGLQFYPINQMLYWSMVSTVVLLTWIGARPVENPYIITGQILTVVYFLFYIIHPVLMKTWDNIMN
;
A
#
# COMPACT_ATOMS: atom_id res chain seq x y z
N MET A 1 -22.51 -4.01 43.44
CA MET A 1 -21.89 -2.95 42.62
C MET A 1 -22.35 -3.14 41.16
N ASN A 2 -22.93 -2.11 40.56
CA ASN A 2 -23.33 -2.17 39.13
C ASN A 2 -22.09 -2.23 38.26
N LYS A 3 -22.02 -3.21 37.35
CA LYS A 3 -20.92 -3.32 36.37
C LYS A 3 -20.96 -2.07 35.46
N PRO A 4 -19.79 -1.48 35.11
CA PRO A 4 -19.73 -0.37 34.15
C PRO A 4 -20.44 -0.71 32.83
N MET A 5 -21.07 0.29 32.21
CA MET A 5 -21.83 0.11 30.99
C MET A 5 -20.97 -0.45 29.83
N ARG A 6 -19.68 -0.11 29.77
CA ARG A 6 -18.73 -0.64 28.79
C ARG A 6 -18.54 -2.17 28.85
N ILE A 7 -18.81 -2.78 30.02
CA ILE A 7 -18.67 -4.24 30.24
C ILE A 7 -20.03 -4.94 30.18
N SER A 8 -21.11 -4.26 30.57
CA SER A 8 -22.45 -4.86 30.69
C SER A 8 -23.27 -4.80 29.40
N HIS A 9 -23.11 -3.73 28.59
CA HIS A 9 -23.88 -3.57 27.35
C HIS A 9 -23.21 -4.31 26.18
N PRO A 10 -23.93 -5.16 25.41
CA PRO A 10 -23.36 -6.01 24.38
C PRO A 10 -22.52 -5.26 23.33
N LEU A 11 -23.00 -4.13 22.81
CA LEU A 11 -22.29 -3.35 21.79
C LEU A 11 -21.03 -2.67 22.37
N PHE A 12 -21.13 -2.08 23.55
CA PHE A 12 -19.97 -1.43 24.19
C PHE A 12 -18.92 -2.44 24.64
N LYS A 13 -19.32 -3.66 24.98
CA LYS A 13 -18.40 -4.73 25.31
C LYS A 13 -17.51 -5.12 24.13
N ILE A 14 -18.01 -5.06 22.89
CA ILE A 14 -17.20 -5.33 21.68
C ILE A 14 -16.05 -4.30 21.60
N GLY A 15 -16.37 -3.00 21.68
CA GLY A 15 -15.37 -1.94 21.67
C GLY A 15 -14.42 -2.01 22.86
N ASN A 16 -14.94 -2.31 24.05
CA ASN A 16 -14.12 -2.48 25.24
C ASN A 16 -13.07 -3.59 25.08
N ASN A 17 -13.48 -4.74 24.59
CA ASN A 17 -12.58 -5.90 24.43
C ASN A 17 -11.57 -5.70 23.30
N ALA A 18 -11.89 -4.89 22.29
CA ALA A 18 -11.04 -4.63 21.15
C ALA A 18 -10.04 -3.47 21.32
N LEU A 19 -10.39 -2.47 22.16
CA LEU A 19 -9.66 -1.20 22.22
C LEU A 19 -9.28 -0.73 23.64
N ILE A 20 -9.92 -1.28 24.69
CA ILE A 20 -9.67 -0.83 26.06
C ILE A 20 -8.96 -1.93 26.85
N ASP A 21 -9.65 -3.03 27.13
CA ASP A 21 -9.14 -4.12 27.97
C ASP A 21 -8.34 -5.17 27.15
N LEU A 22 -8.01 -4.90 25.86
CA LEU A 22 -7.25 -5.82 25.02
C LEU A 22 -5.85 -6.03 25.61
N PRO A 23 -5.49 -7.28 25.98
CA PRO A 23 -4.16 -7.56 26.50
C PRO A 23 -3.09 -7.38 25.41
N SER A 24 -2.16 -6.47 25.63
CA SER A 24 -1.11 -6.12 24.66
C SER A 24 0.28 -6.27 25.29
N PRO A 25 1.30 -6.73 24.55
CA PRO A 25 2.66 -6.82 25.05
C PRO A 25 3.17 -5.44 25.53
N SER A 26 3.78 -5.40 26.73
CA SER A 26 4.25 -4.13 27.31
C SER A 26 5.38 -3.47 26.52
N ASN A 27 6.15 -4.23 25.76
CA ASN A 27 7.41 -3.85 25.10
C ASN A 27 7.26 -3.50 23.62
N ILE A 28 6.04 -3.34 23.06
CA ILE A 28 5.86 -2.94 21.67
C ILE A 28 6.39 -1.52 21.41
N SER A 29 7.19 -1.38 20.35
CA SER A 29 7.84 -0.13 19.95
C SER A 29 6.96 0.72 19.04
N ILE A 30 7.47 1.89 18.63
CA ILE A 30 6.78 2.78 17.67
C ILE A 30 6.47 2.11 16.32
N TRP A 31 7.22 1.08 15.94
CA TRP A 31 6.98 0.32 14.71
C TRP A 31 5.62 -0.40 14.71
N TRP A 32 5.02 -0.62 15.87
CA TRP A 32 3.66 -1.19 15.97
C TRP A 32 2.55 -0.17 15.73
N ASN A 33 2.85 1.12 15.80
CA ASN A 33 1.88 2.18 15.51
C ASN A 33 1.47 2.22 14.02
N PHE A 34 2.27 1.67 13.10
CA PHE A 34 1.94 1.75 11.68
C PHE A 34 0.63 1.06 11.30
N GLY A 35 0.16 0.07 12.07
CA GLY A 35 -1.16 -0.51 11.88
C GLY A 35 -2.30 0.48 12.15
N SER A 36 -2.26 1.19 13.27
CA SER A 36 -3.26 2.21 13.61
C SER A 36 -3.15 3.44 12.71
N LEU A 37 -1.93 3.83 12.31
CA LEU A 37 -1.70 4.90 11.32
C LEU A 37 -2.32 4.58 9.95
N LEU A 38 -2.28 3.32 9.51
CA LEU A 38 -2.98 2.87 8.31
C LEU A 38 -4.50 3.01 8.43
N GLY A 39 -5.05 2.69 9.62
CA GLY A 39 -6.46 2.94 9.91
C GLY A 39 -6.83 4.43 9.80
N LEU A 40 -5.99 5.30 10.34
CA LEU A 40 -6.15 6.75 10.21
C LEU A 40 -6.08 7.21 8.74
N CYS A 41 -5.08 6.73 7.98
CA CYS A 41 -4.97 7.03 6.55
C CYS A 41 -6.23 6.60 5.79
N LEU A 42 -6.77 5.40 6.05
CA LEU A 42 -8.00 4.93 5.41
C LEU A 42 -9.18 5.84 5.70
N VAL A 43 -9.37 6.25 6.96
CA VAL A 43 -10.44 7.18 7.36
C VAL A 43 -10.28 8.53 6.67
N LEU A 44 -9.05 9.08 6.65
CA LEU A 44 -8.77 10.36 5.99
C LEU A 44 -9.06 10.29 4.48
N GLN A 45 -8.64 9.20 3.81
CA GLN A 45 -8.89 9.01 2.38
C GLN A 45 -10.37 8.86 2.06
N ILE A 46 -11.13 8.10 2.86
CA ILE A 46 -12.58 7.96 2.67
C ILE A 46 -13.27 9.31 2.88
N LEU A 47 -12.96 10.04 3.94
CA LEU A 47 -13.60 11.32 4.24
C LEU A 47 -13.29 12.37 3.18
N THR A 48 -12.01 12.58 2.86
CA THR A 48 -11.61 13.54 1.83
C THR A 48 -12.17 13.16 0.45
N GLY A 49 -12.15 11.87 0.10
CA GLY A 49 -12.70 11.35 -1.15
C GLY A 49 -14.21 11.52 -1.27
N LEU A 50 -14.95 11.33 -0.17
CA LEU A 50 -16.39 11.55 -0.14
C LEU A 50 -16.75 13.01 -0.48
N PHE A 51 -16.07 13.98 0.14
CA PHE A 51 -16.29 15.40 -0.16
C PHE A 51 -15.85 15.79 -1.58
N LEU A 52 -14.75 15.23 -2.08
CA LEU A 52 -14.32 15.44 -3.47
C LEU A 52 -15.33 14.88 -4.46
N ALA A 53 -15.91 13.72 -4.19
CA ALA A 53 -16.90 13.09 -5.05
C ALA A 53 -18.19 13.93 -5.22
N MET A 54 -18.51 14.81 -4.27
CA MET A 54 -19.68 15.70 -4.36
C MET A 54 -19.56 16.75 -5.48
N HIS A 55 -18.33 17.04 -5.92
CA HIS A 55 -18.02 18.07 -6.91
C HIS A 55 -17.36 17.52 -8.19
N TYR A 56 -16.92 16.25 -8.16
CA TYR A 56 -16.26 15.61 -9.29
C TYR A 56 -17.26 15.08 -10.31
N THR A 57 -16.95 15.24 -11.60
CA THR A 57 -17.75 14.72 -12.71
C THR A 57 -16.96 13.70 -13.52
N ALA A 58 -17.38 12.42 -13.50
CA ALA A 58 -16.74 11.32 -14.23
C ALA A 58 -17.12 11.33 -15.72
N ASN A 59 -16.66 12.32 -16.45
CA ASN A 59 -16.86 12.49 -17.90
C ASN A 59 -15.58 13.05 -18.51
N ILE A 60 -15.15 12.56 -19.67
CA ILE A 60 -13.86 12.93 -20.29
C ILE A 60 -13.73 14.41 -20.59
N ASP A 61 -14.84 15.09 -20.92
CA ASP A 61 -14.84 16.53 -21.21
C ASP A 61 -14.87 17.38 -19.94
N MET A 62 -15.30 16.82 -18.80
CA MET A 62 -15.55 17.54 -17.57
C MET A 62 -14.60 17.17 -16.41
N ALA A 63 -14.01 15.98 -16.43
CA ALA A 63 -13.26 15.47 -15.28
C ALA A 63 -12.11 16.39 -14.87
N PHE A 64 -11.26 16.79 -15.82
CA PHE A 64 -10.13 17.69 -15.56
C PHE A 64 -10.61 19.05 -15.06
N TYR A 65 -11.65 19.60 -15.67
CA TYR A 65 -12.22 20.90 -15.29
C TYR A 65 -12.96 20.84 -13.95
N SER A 66 -13.59 19.72 -13.61
CA SER A 66 -14.23 19.55 -12.29
C SER A 66 -13.20 19.51 -11.15
N VAL A 67 -12.03 18.89 -11.37
CA VAL A 67 -10.90 18.94 -10.41
C VAL A 67 -10.35 20.37 -10.27
N ASN A 68 -10.23 21.12 -11.39
CA ASN A 68 -9.85 22.52 -11.35
C ASN A 68 -10.88 23.39 -10.60
N HIS A 69 -12.16 23.16 -10.83
CA HIS A 69 -13.27 23.80 -10.12
C HIS A 69 -13.18 23.53 -8.61
N ILE A 70 -12.95 22.29 -8.20
CA ILE A 70 -12.73 21.93 -6.79
C ILE A 70 -11.58 22.75 -6.20
N CYS A 71 -10.47 22.87 -6.90
CA CYS A 71 -9.30 23.57 -6.38
C CYS A 71 -9.45 25.10 -6.34
N ARG A 72 -10.24 25.70 -7.20
CA ARG A 72 -10.35 27.15 -7.38
C ARG A 72 -11.59 27.77 -6.78
N ASP A 73 -12.73 27.11 -6.92
CA ASP A 73 -14.02 27.72 -6.65
C ASP A 73 -14.72 27.12 -5.41
N VAL A 74 -14.45 25.84 -5.09
CA VAL A 74 -15.04 25.20 -3.91
C VAL A 74 -14.28 25.64 -2.66
N ASN A 75 -15.02 26.08 -1.64
CA ASN A 75 -14.43 26.53 -0.37
C ASN A 75 -13.58 25.41 0.27
N ASN A 76 -12.28 25.67 0.48
CA ASN A 76 -11.27 24.72 0.96
C ASN A 76 -11.09 23.46 0.08
N GLY A 77 -11.61 23.46 -1.16
CA GLY A 77 -11.49 22.32 -2.06
C GLY A 77 -10.04 21.99 -2.43
N TRP A 78 -9.19 23.01 -2.62
CA TRP A 78 -7.76 22.83 -2.82
C TRP A 78 -7.08 22.06 -1.70
N LEU A 79 -7.48 22.32 -0.45
CA LEU A 79 -6.92 21.61 0.72
C LEU A 79 -7.39 20.15 0.74
N LEU A 80 -8.68 19.89 0.51
CA LEU A 80 -9.22 18.53 0.43
C LEU A 80 -8.55 17.73 -0.70
N ARG A 81 -8.35 18.35 -1.86
CA ARG A 81 -7.70 17.71 -3.01
C ARG A 81 -6.25 17.36 -2.72
N THR A 82 -5.49 18.28 -2.10
CA THR A 82 -4.08 18.04 -1.76
C THR A 82 -3.91 17.04 -0.62
N LEU A 83 -4.78 17.08 0.41
CA LEU A 83 -4.78 16.09 1.48
C LEU A 83 -5.10 14.69 0.95
N HIS A 84 -6.01 14.57 -0.01
CA HIS A 84 -6.35 13.28 -0.63
C HIS A 84 -5.19 12.73 -1.45
N ALA A 85 -4.58 13.55 -2.31
CA ALA A 85 -3.45 13.15 -3.14
C ALA A 85 -2.19 12.78 -2.33
N ASN A 86 -1.78 13.66 -1.40
CA ASN A 86 -0.63 13.40 -0.52
C ASN A 86 -0.94 12.31 0.52
N GLY A 87 -2.19 12.20 0.95
CA GLY A 87 -2.65 11.14 1.84
C GLY A 87 -2.49 9.74 1.24
N ALA A 88 -2.66 9.58 -0.07
CA ALA A 88 -2.36 8.33 -0.76
C ALA A 88 -0.87 7.97 -0.64
N SER A 89 0.04 8.91 -0.83
CA SER A 89 1.48 8.72 -0.62
C SER A 89 1.80 8.34 0.84
N MET A 90 1.20 9.02 1.82
CA MET A 90 1.36 8.68 3.24
C MET A 90 0.85 7.28 3.56
N PHE A 91 -0.26 6.87 2.95
CA PHE A 91 -0.80 5.53 3.10
C PHE A 91 0.22 4.47 2.65
N PHE A 92 0.84 4.63 1.46
CA PHE A 92 1.85 3.69 0.96
C PHE A 92 3.14 3.71 1.78
N ILE A 93 3.61 4.86 2.27
CA ILE A 93 4.74 4.93 3.20
C ILE A 93 4.44 4.05 4.44
N CYS A 94 3.27 4.25 5.04
CA CYS A 94 2.86 3.47 6.22
C CYS A 94 2.71 1.96 5.89
N ILE A 95 2.19 1.60 4.71
CA ILE A 95 2.08 0.19 4.27
C ILE A 95 3.46 -0.45 4.17
N TYR A 96 4.41 0.18 3.51
CA TYR A 96 5.74 -0.39 3.32
C TYR A 96 6.50 -0.53 4.63
N LEU A 97 6.38 0.45 5.53
CA LEU A 97 6.96 0.36 6.87
C LEU A 97 6.26 -0.71 7.73
N HIS A 98 4.95 -0.87 7.59
CA HIS A 98 4.19 -1.92 8.26
C HIS A 98 4.60 -3.32 7.78
N ILE A 99 4.76 -3.52 6.47
CA ILE A 99 5.24 -4.77 5.88
C ILE A 99 6.69 -5.04 6.32
N GLY A 100 7.57 -4.04 6.22
CA GLY A 100 8.97 -4.16 6.62
C GLY A 100 9.12 -4.57 8.09
N ARG A 101 8.38 -3.92 9.01
CA ARG A 101 8.33 -4.30 10.41
C ARG A 101 7.92 -5.77 10.57
N ASN A 102 6.89 -6.22 9.85
CA ASN A 102 6.38 -7.57 9.96
C ASN A 102 7.38 -8.62 9.43
N ILE A 103 8.16 -8.28 8.40
CA ILE A 103 9.25 -9.15 7.90
C ILE A 103 10.39 -9.20 8.91
N TYR A 104 10.84 -8.05 9.42
CA TYR A 104 11.96 -7.98 10.37
C TYR A 104 11.67 -8.71 11.68
N TYR A 105 10.51 -8.50 12.26
CA TYR A 105 10.14 -9.10 13.55
C TYR A 105 9.40 -10.44 13.43
N GLY A 106 9.22 -10.96 12.21
CA GLY A 106 8.63 -12.28 11.98
C GLY A 106 7.13 -12.37 12.23
N SER A 107 6.41 -11.23 12.19
CA SER A 107 4.94 -11.21 12.38
C SER A 107 4.19 -11.85 11.21
N TYR A 108 4.82 -12.05 10.05
CA TYR A 108 4.27 -12.79 8.91
C TYR A 108 3.91 -14.25 9.26
N LYS A 109 4.45 -14.81 10.33
CA LYS A 109 4.09 -16.14 10.84
C LYS A 109 2.65 -16.23 11.34
N TYR A 110 1.97 -15.12 11.58
CA TYR A 110 0.52 -15.08 11.77
C TYR A 110 -0.19 -15.17 10.42
N MET A 111 -0.24 -16.39 9.87
CA MET A 111 -0.63 -16.69 8.49
C MET A 111 -1.91 -16.00 8.04
N HIS A 112 -3.00 -16.08 8.82
CA HIS A 112 -4.29 -15.49 8.42
C HIS A 112 -4.22 -13.97 8.40
N THR A 113 -3.65 -13.36 9.44
CA THR A 113 -3.48 -11.90 9.53
C THR A 113 -2.61 -11.40 8.37
N TRP A 114 -1.49 -12.06 8.10
CA TRP A 114 -0.58 -11.71 7.02
C TRP A 114 -1.23 -11.82 5.65
N SER A 115 -1.91 -12.95 5.37
CA SER A 115 -2.53 -13.19 4.06
C SER A 115 -3.63 -12.17 3.75
N VAL A 116 -4.49 -11.83 4.73
CA VAL A 116 -5.48 -10.78 4.56
C VAL A 116 -4.80 -9.42 4.34
N GLY A 117 -3.68 -9.15 5.04
CA GLY A 117 -2.87 -7.94 4.80
C GLY A 117 -2.35 -7.82 3.37
N VAL A 118 -1.90 -8.92 2.76
CA VAL A 118 -1.47 -8.95 1.34
C VAL A 118 -2.66 -8.70 0.40
N ILE A 119 -3.84 -9.26 0.70
CA ILE A 119 -5.06 -8.96 -0.06
C ILE A 119 -5.41 -7.48 0.03
N ILE A 120 -5.34 -6.88 1.23
CA ILE A 120 -5.57 -5.44 1.43
C ILE A 120 -4.57 -4.62 0.61
N LEU A 121 -3.30 -5.01 0.55
CA LEU A 121 -2.30 -4.34 -0.29
C LEU A 121 -2.72 -4.31 -1.76
N PHE A 122 -3.16 -5.44 -2.34
CA PHE A 122 -3.68 -5.47 -3.72
C PHE A 122 -4.89 -4.56 -3.92
N LEU A 123 -5.83 -4.55 -2.96
CA LEU A 123 -7.02 -3.70 -3.02
C LEU A 123 -6.66 -2.21 -2.95
N VAL A 124 -5.73 -1.82 -2.08
CA VAL A 124 -5.27 -0.43 -1.96
C VAL A 124 -4.49 -0.01 -3.22
N MET A 125 -3.65 -0.88 -3.78
CA MET A 125 -2.96 -0.62 -5.06
C MET A 125 -3.95 -0.39 -6.20
N ALA A 126 -4.98 -1.24 -6.33
CA ALA A 126 -6.02 -1.08 -7.33
C ALA A 126 -6.81 0.22 -7.11
N THR A 127 -7.16 0.53 -5.86
CA THR A 127 -7.85 1.77 -5.49
C THR A 127 -7.05 3.00 -5.88
N ALA A 128 -5.76 3.04 -5.54
CA ALA A 128 -4.88 4.17 -5.82
C ALA A 128 -4.66 4.36 -7.33
N PHE A 129 -4.47 3.26 -8.07
CA PHE A 129 -4.32 3.31 -9.53
C PHE A 129 -5.56 3.92 -10.19
N MET A 130 -6.76 3.42 -9.86
CA MET A 130 -8.00 3.97 -10.42
C MET A 130 -8.22 5.43 -10.02
N GLY A 131 -7.86 5.81 -8.78
CA GLY A 131 -7.95 7.19 -8.30
C GLY A 131 -7.03 8.16 -9.06
N TYR A 132 -5.83 7.72 -9.42
CA TYR A 132 -4.90 8.52 -10.20
C TYR A 132 -5.38 8.81 -11.62
N VAL A 133 -6.23 7.94 -12.18
CA VAL A 133 -6.82 8.14 -13.50
C VAL A 133 -7.90 9.23 -13.51
N LEU A 134 -8.60 9.46 -12.39
CA LEU A 134 -9.78 10.32 -12.33
C LEU A 134 -9.56 11.79 -12.71
N PRO A 135 -8.42 12.45 -12.41
CA PRO A 135 -8.18 13.83 -12.84
C PRO A 135 -8.17 14.03 -14.35
N TRP A 136 -7.97 12.97 -15.12
CA TRP A 136 -7.95 12.96 -16.58
C TRP A 136 -6.93 13.94 -17.16
N GLY A 137 -5.76 14.00 -16.52
CA GLY A 137 -4.56 14.64 -17.07
C GLY A 137 -3.78 13.70 -17.98
N GLN A 138 -2.67 14.18 -18.54
CA GLN A 138 -1.83 13.40 -19.46
C GLN A 138 -1.32 12.11 -18.81
N MET A 139 -0.82 12.15 -17.58
CA MET A 139 -0.35 10.95 -16.88
C MET A 139 -1.50 10.03 -16.47
N SER A 140 -2.68 10.58 -16.15
CA SER A 140 -3.89 9.79 -15.86
C SER A 140 -4.29 8.94 -17.06
N PHE A 141 -4.39 9.55 -18.24
CA PHE A 141 -4.82 8.88 -19.47
C PHE A 141 -3.78 7.87 -19.97
N TRP A 142 -2.53 8.30 -20.10
CA TRP A 142 -1.47 7.44 -20.63
C TRP A 142 -1.05 6.34 -19.65
N GLY A 143 -1.08 6.62 -18.35
CA GLY A 143 -0.91 5.60 -17.31
C GLY A 143 -1.99 4.53 -17.36
N ALA A 144 -3.26 4.92 -17.50
CA ALA A 144 -4.36 3.97 -17.68
C ALA A 144 -4.16 3.14 -18.96
N THR A 145 -3.81 3.77 -20.08
CA THR A 145 -3.60 3.08 -21.35
C THR A 145 -2.50 2.04 -21.26
N VAL A 146 -1.34 2.39 -20.71
CA VAL A 146 -0.21 1.47 -20.60
C VAL A 146 -0.51 0.31 -19.65
N ILE A 147 -0.98 0.60 -18.45
CA ILE A 147 -1.15 -0.42 -17.40
C ILE A 147 -2.27 -1.40 -17.74
N THR A 148 -3.42 -0.91 -18.23
CA THR A 148 -4.52 -1.80 -18.61
C THR A 148 -4.19 -2.64 -19.86
N ASN A 149 -3.40 -2.08 -20.80
CA ASN A 149 -2.94 -2.84 -21.97
C ASN A 149 -1.95 -3.96 -21.60
N LEU A 150 -1.40 -4.02 -20.39
CA LEU A 150 -0.60 -5.16 -19.96
C LEU A 150 -1.40 -6.47 -19.96
N LEU A 151 -2.71 -6.40 -19.73
CA LEU A 151 -3.60 -7.57 -19.81
C LEU A 151 -3.58 -8.25 -21.18
N SER A 152 -3.27 -7.52 -22.26
CA SER A 152 -3.16 -8.10 -23.61
C SER A 152 -2.00 -9.12 -23.75
N ALA A 153 -1.12 -9.19 -22.77
CA ALA A 153 -0.07 -10.22 -22.72
C ALA A 153 -0.61 -11.63 -22.42
N ILE A 154 -1.82 -11.74 -21.85
CA ILE A 154 -2.44 -13.02 -21.52
C ILE A 154 -2.84 -13.73 -22.82
N PRO A 155 -2.31 -14.95 -23.07
CA PRO A 155 -2.62 -15.67 -24.29
C PRO A 155 -4.13 -15.92 -24.45
N TYR A 156 -4.64 -15.81 -25.65
CA TYR A 156 -6.02 -16.05 -26.07
C TYR A 156 -7.06 -15.07 -25.52
N LEU A 157 -6.98 -14.67 -24.25
CA LEU A 157 -7.97 -13.86 -23.57
C LEU A 157 -7.59 -12.37 -23.48
N GLY A 158 -6.32 -12.04 -23.67
CA GLY A 158 -5.77 -10.72 -23.31
C GLY A 158 -6.47 -9.57 -24.00
N THR A 159 -6.68 -9.62 -25.30
CA THR A 159 -7.36 -8.55 -26.06
C THR A 159 -8.79 -8.35 -25.60
N MET A 160 -9.53 -9.44 -25.37
CA MET A 160 -10.91 -9.38 -24.89
C MET A 160 -10.97 -8.78 -23.47
N LEU A 161 -10.03 -9.13 -22.59
CA LEU A 161 -9.95 -8.55 -21.25
C LEU A 161 -9.65 -7.05 -21.28
N VAL A 162 -8.74 -6.61 -22.16
CA VAL A 162 -8.44 -5.19 -22.34
C VAL A 162 -9.69 -4.43 -22.81
N GLN A 163 -10.37 -4.91 -23.82
CA GLN A 163 -11.59 -4.29 -24.34
C GLN A 163 -12.72 -4.28 -23.29
N TRP A 164 -12.81 -5.35 -22.49
CA TRP A 164 -13.77 -5.41 -21.39
C TRP A 164 -13.45 -4.36 -20.31
N VAL A 165 -12.19 -4.18 -19.92
CA VAL A 165 -11.77 -3.15 -18.94
C VAL A 165 -12.03 -1.75 -19.49
N TRP A 166 -11.66 -1.49 -20.74
CA TRP A 166 -11.86 -0.19 -21.37
C TRP A 166 -13.34 0.13 -21.64
N GLY A 167 -14.16 -0.90 -21.87
CA GLY A 167 -15.55 -0.75 -22.31
C GLY A 167 -15.68 -0.33 -23.75
N GLY A 168 -14.66 -0.57 -24.55
CA GLY A 168 -14.53 -0.21 -25.94
C GLY A 168 -13.16 -0.60 -26.48
N PHE A 169 -12.73 0.02 -27.56
CA PHE A 169 -11.48 -0.30 -28.26
C PHE A 169 -10.30 0.57 -27.81
N ALA A 170 -10.56 1.58 -26.97
CA ALA A 170 -9.56 2.48 -26.43
C ALA A 170 -9.97 2.91 -25.01
N VAL A 171 -9.02 3.50 -24.25
CA VAL A 171 -9.30 4.20 -23.00
C VAL A 171 -10.11 5.45 -23.33
N ASP A 172 -11.32 5.53 -22.79
CA ASP A 172 -12.28 6.59 -23.08
C ASP A 172 -13.27 6.77 -21.93
N ASN A 173 -14.37 7.46 -22.16
CA ASN A 173 -15.38 7.79 -21.16
C ASN A 173 -15.91 6.57 -20.40
N ALA A 174 -16.12 5.45 -21.06
CA ALA A 174 -16.53 4.20 -20.42
C ALA A 174 -15.52 3.70 -19.40
N THR A 175 -14.22 3.84 -19.70
CA THR A 175 -13.13 3.49 -18.77
C THR A 175 -13.15 4.40 -17.55
N LEU A 176 -13.23 5.72 -17.77
CA LEU A 176 -13.24 6.71 -16.70
C LEU A 176 -14.41 6.50 -15.73
N THR A 177 -15.61 6.27 -16.27
CA THR A 177 -16.82 6.05 -15.47
C THR A 177 -16.69 4.78 -14.60
N ARG A 178 -16.17 3.69 -15.16
CA ARG A 178 -15.93 2.45 -14.41
C ARG A 178 -14.89 2.65 -13.31
N PHE A 179 -13.80 3.35 -13.61
CA PHE A 179 -12.73 3.60 -12.66
C PHE A 179 -13.21 4.49 -11.51
N PHE A 180 -14.05 5.49 -11.78
CA PHE A 180 -14.71 6.27 -10.73
C PHE A 180 -15.57 5.38 -9.82
N THR A 181 -16.40 4.53 -10.41
CA THR A 181 -17.27 3.62 -9.64
C THR A 181 -16.47 2.70 -8.74
N PHE A 182 -15.42 2.04 -9.27
CA PHE A 182 -14.58 1.14 -8.47
C PHE A 182 -13.72 1.89 -7.46
N HIS A 183 -13.16 3.05 -7.81
CA HIS A 183 -12.41 3.88 -6.86
C HIS A 183 -13.28 4.31 -5.67
N PHE A 184 -14.56 4.59 -5.90
CA PHE A 184 -15.50 4.95 -4.84
C PHE A 184 -15.85 3.75 -3.94
N VAL A 185 -16.06 2.57 -4.51
CA VAL A 185 -16.52 1.37 -3.77
C VAL A 185 -15.39 0.64 -3.05
N LEU A 186 -14.20 0.51 -3.68
CA LEU A 186 -13.10 -0.28 -3.13
C LEU A 186 -12.65 0.14 -1.72
N PRO A 187 -12.56 1.43 -1.33
CA PRO A 187 -12.21 1.82 0.02
C PRO A 187 -13.11 1.21 1.10
N PHE A 188 -14.38 1.01 0.83
CA PHE A 188 -15.31 0.35 1.76
C PHE A 188 -15.05 -1.17 1.85
N ILE A 189 -14.65 -1.79 0.73
CA ILE A 189 -14.18 -3.19 0.73
C ILE A 189 -12.87 -3.31 1.52
N VAL A 190 -11.95 -2.36 1.36
CA VAL A 190 -10.71 -2.28 2.16
C VAL A 190 -11.04 -2.14 3.65
N ALA A 191 -12.01 -1.29 4.01
CA ALA A 191 -12.46 -1.13 5.40
C ALA A 191 -13.00 -2.47 5.97
N ALA A 192 -13.85 -3.18 5.21
CA ALA A 192 -14.36 -4.49 5.61
C ALA A 192 -13.23 -5.52 5.75
N ALA A 193 -12.29 -5.57 4.80
CA ALA A 193 -11.12 -6.45 4.87
C ALA A 193 -10.20 -6.11 6.06
N THR A 194 -10.07 -4.84 6.42
CA THR A 194 -9.33 -4.39 7.60
C THR A 194 -9.96 -4.89 8.88
N MET A 195 -11.30 -4.93 8.99
CA MET A 195 -11.98 -5.52 10.13
C MET A 195 -11.68 -7.02 10.25
N VAL A 196 -11.63 -7.75 9.14
CA VAL A 196 -11.24 -9.18 9.12
C VAL A 196 -9.77 -9.34 9.51
N HIS A 197 -8.88 -8.47 9.04
CA HIS A 197 -7.46 -8.44 9.41
C HIS A 197 -7.26 -8.27 10.92
N LEU A 198 -8.00 -7.33 11.54
CA LEU A 198 -7.98 -7.10 12.97
C LEU A 198 -8.59 -8.27 13.76
N LEU A 199 -9.65 -8.90 13.23
CA LEU A 199 -10.26 -10.07 13.84
C LEU A 199 -9.23 -11.21 13.98
N PHE A 200 -8.47 -11.50 12.93
CA PHE A 200 -7.40 -12.50 13.00
C PHE A 200 -6.25 -12.09 13.91
N LEU A 201 -5.89 -10.80 13.93
CA LEU A 201 -4.87 -10.29 14.85
C LEU A 201 -5.30 -10.47 16.31
N HIS A 202 -6.57 -10.24 16.65
CA HIS A 202 -7.08 -10.37 18.00
C HIS A 202 -7.14 -11.84 18.48
N GLN A 203 -7.22 -12.81 17.58
CA GLN A 203 -7.16 -14.23 17.95
C GLN A 203 -5.81 -14.64 18.54
N THR A 204 -4.71 -14.09 18.01
CA THR A 204 -3.34 -14.42 18.45
C THR A 204 -2.74 -13.37 19.36
N GLY A 205 -3.27 -12.14 19.33
CA GLY A 205 -2.62 -10.96 19.89
C GLY A 205 -1.45 -10.46 19.04
N SER A 206 -0.95 -9.28 19.36
CA SER A 206 0.20 -8.69 18.68
C SER A 206 1.50 -9.42 19.02
N ASN A 207 2.40 -9.52 18.04
CA ASN A 207 3.78 -9.89 18.27
C ASN A 207 4.51 -8.76 19.04
N ASN A 208 5.75 -9.00 19.47
CA ASN A 208 6.58 -8.03 20.18
C ASN A 208 8.00 -8.00 19.62
N PRO A 209 8.83 -6.98 19.94
CA PRO A 209 10.17 -6.85 19.39
C PRO A 209 11.11 -8.01 19.71
N MET A 210 10.89 -8.74 20.80
CA MET A 210 11.73 -9.86 21.18
C MET A 210 11.35 -11.17 20.48
N GLY A 211 10.15 -11.25 19.86
CA GLY A 211 9.66 -12.45 19.19
C GLY A 211 9.35 -13.63 20.13
N LEU A 212 9.31 -13.39 21.42
CA LEU A 212 9.01 -14.37 22.48
C LEU A 212 7.53 -14.28 22.88
N ASN A 213 7.03 -15.32 23.56
CA ASN A 213 5.70 -15.29 24.14
C ASN A 213 5.64 -14.21 25.24
N SER A 214 4.66 -13.32 25.14
CA SER A 214 4.46 -12.20 26.06
C SER A 214 3.30 -12.39 27.06
N ASP A 215 2.77 -13.62 27.21
CA ASP A 215 1.62 -13.87 28.09
C ASP A 215 1.85 -13.49 29.55
N SER A 216 3.11 -13.57 30.02
CA SER A 216 3.51 -13.17 31.36
C SER A 216 3.66 -11.65 31.56
N ASP A 217 3.71 -10.85 30.48
CA ASP A 217 3.95 -9.40 30.54
C ASP A 217 3.06 -8.67 29.53
N LYS A 218 1.77 -8.70 29.79
CA LYS A 218 0.76 -7.96 29.05
C LYS A 218 0.12 -6.89 29.90
N ILE A 219 -0.15 -5.75 29.28
CA ILE A 219 -0.88 -4.63 29.86
C ILE A 219 -2.13 -4.34 29.03
N PRO A 220 -3.18 -3.71 29.57
CA PRO A 220 -4.34 -3.31 28.80
C PRO A 220 -3.94 -2.30 27.73
N PHE A 221 -4.58 -2.35 26.56
CA PHE A 221 -4.29 -1.43 25.47
C PHE A 221 -4.54 0.03 25.85
N HIS A 222 -5.66 0.32 26.49
CA HIS A 222 -5.92 1.65 27.06
C HIS A 222 -5.52 1.67 28.55
N PRO A 223 -4.79 2.70 29.02
CA PRO A 223 -4.44 3.95 28.32
C PRO A 223 -3.11 3.93 27.54
N TYR A 224 -2.28 2.91 27.70
CA TYR A 224 -0.89 2.96 27.27
C TYR A 224 -0.74 3.09 25.75
N PHE A 225 -1.31 2.18 24.98
CA PHE A 225 -1.14 2.15 23.52
C PHE A 225 -2.16 3.03 22.80
N SER A 226 -3.29 3.35 23.40
CA SER A 226 -4.21 4.35 22.85
C SER A 226 -3.58 5.75 22.84
N TRP A 227 -2.88 6.17 23.90
CA TRP A 227 -2.15 7.43 23.89
C TRP A 227 -0.92 7.41 23.01
N LYS A 228 -0.22 6.28 22.93
CA LYS A 228 0.90 6.09 22.01
C LYS A 228 0.44 6.21 20.55
N ASP A 229 -0.72 5.66 20.21
CA ASP A 229 -1.31 5.80 18.88
C ASP A 229 -1.72 7.25 18.59
N VAL A 230 -2.29 7.99 19.57
CA VAL A 230 -2.60 9.42 19.42
C VAL A 230 -1.36 10.24 19.08
N VAL A 231 -0.21 9.98 19.72
CA VAL A 231 1.05 10.64 19.38
C VAL A 231 1.42 10.35 17.91
N GLY A 232 1.32 9.10 17.47
CA GLY A 232 1.54 8.73 16.07
C GLY A 232 0.60 9.44 15.11
N PHE A 233 -0.69 9.56 15.46
CA PHE A 233 -1.70 10.29 14.67
C PHE A 233 -1.33 11.75 14.50
N LEU A 234 -0.94 12.43 15.59
CA LEU A 234 -0.52 13.83 15.54
C LEU A 234 0.69 14.03 14.66
N MET A 235 1.69 13.15 14.73
CA MET A 235 2.88 13.22 13.90
C MET A 235 2.56 13.04 12.41
N LEU A 236 1.71 12.06 12.06
CA LEU A 236 1.31 11.80 10.68
C LEU A 236 0.48 12.96 10.12
N ILE A 237 -0.51 13.45 10.87
CA ILE A 237 -1.36 14.57 10.44
C ILE A 237 -0.50 15.84 10.28
N MET A 238 0.40 16.12 11.23
CA MET A 238 1.31 17.26 11.13
C MET A 238 2.15 17.20 9.85
N PHE A 239 2.78 16.05 9.56
CA PHE A 239 3.58 15.89 8.36
C PHE A 239 2.74 16.03 7.07
N LEU A 240 1.57 15.41 7.02
CA LEU A 240 0.66 15.49 5.87
C LEU A 240 0.17 16.92 5.63
N VAL A 241 -0.19 17.64 6.69
CA VAL A 241 -0.64 19.03 6.60
C VAL A 241 0.50 19.95 6.17
N ILE A 242 1.70 19.82 6.75
CA ILE A 242 2.87 20.60 6.35
C ILE A 242 3.17 20.38 4.86
N LEU A 243 3.21 19.12 4.41
CA LEU A 243 3.45 18.81 3.00
C LEU A 243 2.39 19.46 2.10
N SER A 244 1.10 19.32 2.48
CA SER A 244 -0.02 19.83 1.69
C SER A 244 -0.09 21.38 1.65
N LEU A 245 0.46 22.07 2.65
CA LEU A 245 0.48 23.52 2.72
C LEU A 245 1.74 24.14 2.09
N VAL A 246 2.90 23.51 2.27
CA VAL A 246 4.20 24.09 1.87
C VAL A 246 4.57 23.69 0.44
N ASN A 247 4.39 22.41 0.08
CA ASN A 247 4.69 21.92 -1.27
C ASN A 247 3.72 20.80 -1.70
N PRO A 248 2.47 21.16 -2.01
CA PRO A 248 1.38 20.22 -2.25
C PRO A 248 1.59 19.28 -3.44
N TYR A 249 2.45 19.63 -4.37
CA TYR A 249 2.65 18.89 -5.64
C TYR A 249 3.99 18.18 -5.73
N MET A 250 4.78 18.17 -4.65
CA MET A 250 6.13 17.59 -4.61
C MET A 250 6.18 16.11 -5.02
N LEU A 251 5.14 15.36 -4.70
CA LEU A 251 5.05 13.90 -4.95
C LEU A 251 4.28 13.55 -6.21
N GLY A 252 3.73 14.54 -6.93
CA GLY A 252 2.96 14.35 -8.16
C GLY A 252 3.79 14.58 -9.41
N ASP A 253 3.26 14.16 -10.55
CA ASP A 253 3.86 14.37 -11.86
C ASP A 253 3.33 15.68 -12.47
N PRO A 254 4.21 16.59 -12.94
CA PRO A 254 3.80 17.86 -13.53
C PRO A 254 2.99 17.73 -14.82
N ASP A 255 3.22 16.68 -15.63
CA ASP A 255 2.45 16.47 -16.86
C ASP A 255 0.98 16.15 -16.60
N ASN A 256 0.62 15.75 -15.37
CA ASN A 256 -0.76 15.49 -15.00
C ASN A 256 -1.58 16.80 -14.74
N PHE A 257 -0.95 17.97 -14.80
CA PHE A 257 -1.61 19.28 -14.82
C PHE A 257 -1.98 19.76 -16.23
N ILE A 258 -1.69 18.95 -17.26
CA ILE A 258 -2.10 19.18 -18.65
C ILE A 258 -3.31 18.27 -18.93
N PRO A 259 -4.41 18.81 -19.53
CA PRO A 259 -5.56 17.97 -19.91
C PRO A 259 -5.13 16.80 -20.79
N ALA A 260 -5.78 15.65 -20.63
CA ALA A 260 -5.50 14.45 -21.40
C ALA A 260 -5.66 14.71 -22.91
N ASN A 261 -4.64 14.38 -23.69
CA ASN A 261 -4.67 14.42 -25.14
C ASN A 261 -4.24 13.06 -25.72
N PRO A 262 -5.16 12.27 -26.30
CA PRO A 262 -4.85 10.95 -26.82
C PRO A 262 -3.93 10.98 -28.08
N LEU A 263 -3.75 12.14 -28.69
CA LEU A 263 -2.91 12.32 -29.88
C LEU A 263 -1.46 12.74 -29.55
N VAL A 264 -1.20 13.07 -28.30
CA VAL A 264 0.13 13.56 -27.87
C VAL A 264 0.65 12.68 -26.72
N THR A 265 1.61 11.81 -27.03
CA THR A 265 2.26 10.98 -26.02
C THR A 265 3.27 11.79 -25.21
N PRO A 266 3.24 11.76 -23.86
CA PRO A 266 4.27 12.35 -23.03
C PRO A 266 5.66 11.78 -23.29
N VAL A 267 6.71 12.56 -23.01
CA VAL A 267 8.10 12.11 -23.19
C VAL A 267 8.42 10.88 -22.33
N HIS A 268 7.82 10.79 -21.16
CA HIS A 268 7.91 9.63 -20.30
C HIS A 268 6.52 9.32 -19.71
N ILE A 269 6.22 8.04 -19.57
CA ILE A 269 5.00 7.56 -18.91
C ILE A 269 5.47 6.71 -17.73
N GLN A 270 5.19 7.18 -16.52
CA GLN A 270 5.54 6.48 -15.28
C GLN A 270 4.36 6.49 -14.31
N PRO A 271 4.21 5.43 -13.50
CA PRO A 271 3.24 5.43 -12.41
C PRO A 271 3.73 6.30 -11.25
N GLU A 272 2.84 6.54 -10.28
CA GLU A 272 3.19 7.16 -9.00
C GLU A 272 4.35 6.43 -8.30
N TRP A 273 5.15 7.17 -7.51
CA TRP A 273 6.40 6.70 -6.93
C TRP A 273 6.28 5.37 -6.16
N TYR A 274 5.14 5.13 -5.50
CA TYR A 274 4.92 3.91 -4.72
C TYR A 274 4.72 2.65 -5.58
N PHE A 275 4.54 2.77 -6.87
CA PHE A 275 4.50 1.65 -7.83
C PHE A 275 5.81 1.46 -8.61
N LEU A 276 6.75 2.39 -8.50
CA LEU A 276 7.95 2.42 -9.35
C LEU A 276 8.83 1.18 -9.18
N PHE A 277 8.96 0.59 -7.99
CA PHE A 277 9.75 -0.62 -7.80
C PHE A 277 9.19 -1.80 -8.61
N ALA A 278 7.86 -1.99 -8.58
CA ALA A 278 7.19 -3.04 -9.35
C ALA A 278 7.22 -2.74 -10.86
N TYR A 279 7.15 -1.46 -11.23
CA TYR A 279 7.31 -1.02 -12.61
C TYR A 279 8.73 -1.24 -13.13
N ALA A 280 9.76 -1.05 -12.30
CA ALA A 280 11.13 -1.40 -12.66
C ALA A 280 11.29 -2.90 -12.90
N ILE A 281 10.70 -3.74 -12.06
CA ILE A 281 10.67 -5.21 -12.21
C ILE A 281 9.98 -5.59 -13.54
N LEU A 282 8.82 -5.00 -13.84
CA LEU A 282 8.11 -5.20 -15.12
C LEU A 282 9.04 -4.93 -16.31
N ARG A 283 9.71 -3.76 -16.31
CA ARG A 283 10.56 -3.32 -17.43
C ARG A 283 11.87 -4.08 -17.55
N SER A 284 12.33 -4.74 -16.50
CA SER A 284 13.58 -5.51 -16.50
C SER A 284 13.52 -6.78 -17.35
N ILE A 285 12.31 -7.27 -17.67
CA ILE A 285 12.10 -8.49 -18.43
C ILE A 285 11.67 -8.13 -19.85
N PRO A 286 12.43 -8.51 -20.88
CA PRO A 286 12.17 -8.09 -22.26
C PRO A 286 10.93 -8.72 -22.88
N ASN A 287 10.38 -9.78 -22.28
CA ASN A 287 9.13 -10.41 -22.72
C ASN A 287 7.92 -9.81 -22.00
N LYS A 288 6.89 -9.35 -22.74
CA LYS A 288 5.71 -8.67 -22.18
C LYS A 288 4.99 -9.54 -21.14
N LEU A 289 4.72 -10.81 -21.45
CA LEU A 289 4.05 -11.72 -20.52
C LEU A 289 4.90 -12.00 -19.29
N GLY A 290 6.21 -12.25 -19.48
CA GLY A 290 7.15 -12.43 -18.38
C GLY A 290 7.22 -11.22 -17.45
N GLY A 291 7.25 -10.01 -18.01
CA GLY A 291 7.22 -8.76 -17.25
C GLY A 291 5.94 -8.60 -16.41
N VAL A 292 4.78 -8.91 -17.01
CA VAL A 292 3.49 -8.87 -16.29
C VAL A 292 3.44 -9.89 -15.16
N ILE A 293 3.91 -11.12 -15.40
CA ILE A 293 4.02 -12.14 -14.35
C ILE A 293 4.94 -11.65 -13.23
N ALA A 294 6.10 -11.09 -13.55
CA ALA A 294 7.04 -10.60 -12.54
C ALA A 294 6.47 -9.42 -11.74
N LEU A 295 5.73 -8.51 -12.37
CA LEU A 295 5.04 -7.43 -11.68
C LEU A 295 4.03 -7.97 -10.66
N VAL A 296 3.17 -8.90 -11.05
CA VAL A 296 2.19 -9.51 -10.14
C VAL A 296 2.90 -10.30 -9.04
N MET A 297 3.93 -11.08 -9.40
CA MET A 297 4.70 -11.88 -8.46
C MET A 297 5.52 -11.02 -7.49
N SER A 298 5.91 -9.80 -7.85
CA SER A 298 6.60 -8.90 -6.92
C SER A 298 5.79 -8.58 -5.67
N ILE A 299 4.47 -8.67 -5.75
CA ILE A 299 3.56 -8.51 -4.60
C ILE A 299 3.10 -9.89 -4.09
N ALA A 300 2.66 -10.77 -4.99
CA ALA A 300 2.10 -12.07 -4.62
C ALA A 300 3.09 -12.98 -3.89
N ILE A 301 4.40 -12.79 -4.10
CA ILE A 301 5.44 -13.56 -3.41
C ILE A 301 5.39 -13.40 -1.87
N LEU A 302 4.79 -12.33 -1.38
CA LEU A 302 4.59 -12.15 0.06
C LEU A 302 3.73 -13.27 0.68
N PHE A 303 2.85 -13.92 -0.10
CA PHE A 303 2.03 -15.04 0.40
C PHE A 303 2.85 -16.27 0.80
N ILE A 304 4.10 -16.42 0.33
CA ILE A 304 4.93 -17.57 0.70
C ILE A 304 5.60 -17.41 2.08
N MET A 305 5.71 -16.18 2.58
CA MET A 305 6.43 -15.90 3.84
C MET A 305 5.95 -16.73 5.05
N PRO A 306 4.64 -16.94 5.28
CA PRO A 306 4.16 -17.73 6.42
C PRO A 306 4.58 -19.22 6.39
N ILE A 307 4.99 -19.73 5.24
CA ILE A 307 5.42 -21.12 5.08
C ILE A 307 6.81 -21.33 5.71
N TYR A 308 7.60 -20.25 5.88
CA TYR A 308 8.95 -20.33 6.40
C TYR A 308 8.96 -20.64 7.89
N GLN A 309 9.68 -21.70 8.24
CA GLN A 309 9.84 -22.14 9.62
C GLN A 309 11.23 -21.76 10.15
N SER A 310 11.27 -21.31 11.38
CA SER A 310 12.50 -21.01 12.11
C SER A 310 12.25 -21.13 13.61
N LYS A 311 13.29 -21.37 14.42
CA LYS A 311 13.18 -21.47 15.88
C LYS A 311 12.64 -20.17 16.49
N PHE A 312 13.19 -19.03 16.10
CA PHE A 312 12.79 -17.72 16.59
C PHE A 312 11.93 -16.98 15.58
N ARG A 313 11.07 -16.05 16.03
CA ARG A 313 10.18 -15.33 15.14
C ARG A 313 10.86 -14.19 14.40
N GLY A 314 11.65 -13.37 15.07
CA GLY A 314 12.26 -12.18 14.49
C GLY A 314 13.70 -12.42 14.03
N LEU A 315 14.27 -11.44 13.33
CA LEU A 315 15.64 -11.50 12.81
C LEU A 315 16.72 -11.16 13.85
N GLN A 316 16.34 -10.73 15.06
CA GLN A 316 17.28 -10.32 16.11
C GLN A 316 18.25 -11.43 16.51
N PHE A 317 17.91 -12.69 16.29
CA PHE A 317 18.76 -13.86 16.54
C PHE A 317 19.43 -14.44 15.28
N TYR A 318 19.23 -13.80 14.11
CA TYR A 318 19.74 -14.24 12.82
C TYR A 318 20.55 -13.11 12.15
N PRO A 319 21.82 -12.90 12.56
CA PRO A 319 22.61 -11.75 12.11
C PRO A 319 22.79 -11.70 10.59
N ILE A 320 22.95 -12.84 9.92
CA ILE A 320 23.08 -12.89 8.46
C ILE A 320 21.77 -12.47 7.79
N ASN A 321 20.62 -12.88 8.34
CA ASN A 321 19.31 -12.48 7.80
C ASN A 321 19.01 -11.01 8.08
N GLN A 322 19.57 -10.39 9.12
CA GLN A 322 19.48 -8.93 9.28
C GLN A 322 20.18 -8.20 8.13
N MET A 323 21.39 -8.64 7.76
CA MET A 323 22.11 -8.06 6.60
C MET A 323 21.31 -8.26 5.31
N LEU A 324 20.75 -9.45 5.10
CA LEU A 324 19.92 -9.76 3.95
C LEU A 324 18.65 -8.90 3.91
N TYR A 325 18.00 -8.66 5.05
CA TYR A 325 16.85 -7.78 5.15
C TYR A 325 17.18 -6.34 4.73
N TRP A 326 18.27 -5.77 5.23
CA TRP A 326 18.69 -4.41 4.87
C TRP A 326 19.13 -4.31 3.41
N SER A 327 19.75 -5.36 2.87
CA SER A 327 20.00 -5.48 1.43
C SER A 327 18.69 -5.45 0.63
N MET A 328 17.64 -6.13 1.09
CA MET A 328 16.33 -6.09 0.45
C MET A 328 15.70 -4.70 0.50
N VAL A 329 15.76 -4.01 1.65
CA VAL A 329 15.27 -2.62 1.78
C VAL A 329 15.99 -1.72 0.78
N SER A 330 17.32 -1.81 0.71
CA SER A 330 18.13 -1.06 -0.27
C SER A 330 17.74 -1.40 -1.72
N THR A 331 17.49 -2.66 -2.00
CA THR A 331 17.06 -3.13 -3.34
C THR A 331 15.72 -2.50 -3.74
N VAL A 332 14.73 -2.45 -2.84
CA VAL A 332 13.43 -1.83 -3.11
C VAL A 332 13.58 -0.34 -3.36
N VAL A 333 14.40 0.37 -2.56
CA VAL A 333 14.67 1.81 -2.77
C VAL A 333 15.36 2.05 -4.11
N LEU A 334 16.35 1.26 -4.47
CA LEU A 334 17.04 1.37 -5.75
C LEU A 334 16.12 1.02 -6.93
N LEU A 335 15.29 -0.01 -6.82
CA LEU A 335 14.27 -0.33 -7.84
C LEU A 335 13.26 0.81 -8.01
N THR A 336 12.85 1.47 -6.92
CA THR A 336 11.99 2.65 -6.98
C THR A 336 12.67 3.77 -7.77
N TRP A 337 13.94 4.03 -7.52
CA TRP A 337 14.73 5.02 -8.26
C TRP A 337 14.88 4.64 -9.74
N ILE A 338 15.22 3.37 -10.06
CA ILE A 338 15.33 2.86 -11.43
C ILE A 338 13.98 2.95 -12.16
N GLY A 339 12.86 2.72 -11.47
CA GLY A 339 11.53 2.84 -12.06
C GLY A 339 11.24 4.21 -12.67
N ALA A 340 11.83 5.26 -12.13
CA ALA A 340 11.73 6.64 -12.63
C ALA A 340 12.82 7.01 -13.67
N ARG A 341 13.70 6.07 -14.05
CA ARG A 341 14.78 6.36 -15.03
C ARG A 341 14.39 5.95 -16.44
N PRO A 342 14.98 6.59 -17.48
CA PRO A 342 14.76 6.19 -18.86
C PRO A 342 15.22 4.75 -19.11
N VAL A 343 14.69 4.11 -20.17
CA VAL A 343 14.99 2.73 -20.53
C VAL A 343 16.26 2.70 -21.41
N GLU A 344 17.40 2.97 -20.78
CA GLU A 344 18.72 3.02 -21.43
C GLU A 344 19.82 2.50 -20.47
N ASN A 345 20.99 2.21 -21.00
CA ASN A 345 22.14 1.86 -20.15
C ASN A 345 22.67 3.09 -19.42
N PRO A 346 23.04 2.93 -18.12
CA PRO A 346 23.22 1.71 -17.35
C PRO A 346 21.94 1.20 -16.63
N TYR A 347 20.81 1.91 -16.72
CA TYR A 347 19.61 1.65 -15.91
C TYR A 347 18.95 0.30 -16.22
N ILE A 348 18.99 -0.16 -17.49
CA ILE A 348 18.45 -1.47 -17.89
C ILE A 348 19.14 -2.59 -17.11
N ILE A 349 20.48 -2.65 -17.19
CA ILE A 349 21.27 -3.72 -16.56
C ILE A 349 21.11 -3.65 -15.03
N THR A 350 21.16 -2.46 -14.46
CA THR A 350 20.97 -2.26 -13.01
C THR A 350 19.59 -2.75 -12.56
N GLY A 351 18.53 -2.44 -13.31
CA GLY A 351 17.18 -2.92 -13.03
C GLY A 351 17.07 -4.45 -13.09
N GLN A 352 17.72 -5.08 -14.06
CA GLN A 352 17.75 -6.55 -14.20
C GLN A 352 18.45 -7.21 -13.00
N ILE A 353 19.62 -6.71 -12.61
CA ILE A 353 20.37 -7.23 -11.45
C ILE A 353 19.52 -7.08 -10.17
N LEU A 354 18.98 -5.89 -9.93
CA LEU A 354 18.17 -5.62 -8.73
C LEU A 354 16.90 -6.47 -8.70
N THR A 355 16.29 -6.75 -9.85
CA THR A 355 15.12 -7.65 -9.95
C THR A 355 15.48 -9.07 -9.53
N VAL A 356 16.62 -9.58 -9.95
CA VAL A 356 17.12 -10.90 -9.51
C VAL A 356 17.37 -10.89 -8.00
N VAL A 357 18.03 -9.87 -7.46
CA VAL A 357 18.30 -9.72 -6.02
C VAL A 357 16.99 -9.67 -5.22
N TYR A 358 15.97 -8.97 -5.74
CA TYR A 358 14.64 -8.89 -5.13
C TYR A 358 14.02 -10.26 -4.92
N PHE A 359 13.96 -11.09 -5.96
CA PHE A 359 13.35 -12.42 -5.87
C PHE A 359 14.22 -13.41 -5.08
N LEU A 360 15.55 -13.30 -5.18
CA LEU A 360 16.49 -14.14 -4.41
C LEU A 360 16.32 -13.98 -2.91
N PHE A 361 15.92 -12.80 -2.42
CA PHE A 361 15.63 -12.62 -1.00
C PHE A 361 14.68 -13.69 -0.45
N TYR A 362 13.59 -13.94 -1.14
CA TYR A 362 12.55 -14.89 -0.69
C TYR A 362 13.02 -16.36 -0.73
N ILE A 363 14.04 -16.66 -1.52
CA ILE A 363 14.65 -18.01 -1.59
C ILE A 363 15.73 -18.17 -0.52
N ILE A 364 16.61 -17.18 -0.43
CA ILE A 364 17.80 -17.23 0.44
C ILE A 364 17.40 -17.07 1.92
N HIS A 365 16.43 -16.22 2.22
CA HIS A 365 16.00 -15.92 3.58
C HIS A 365 15.65 -17.16 4.42
N PRO A 366 14.76 -18.08 3.99
CA PRO A 366 14.43 -19.28 4.77
C PRO A 366 15.59 -20.28 4.84
N VAL A 367 16.41 -20.36 3.79
CA VAL A 367 17.59 -21.25 3.77
C VAL A 367 18.61 -20.82 4.83
N LEU A 368 18.92 -19.53 4.89
CA LEU A 368 19.86 -18.99 5.88
C LEU A 368 19.34 -19.16 7.32
N MET A 369 18.04 -18.91 7.56
CA MET A 369 17.45 -19.12 8.88
C MET A 369 17.56 -20.58 9.32
N LYS A 370 17.23 -21.52 8.45
CA LYS A 370 17.34 -22.96 8.75
C LYS A 370 18.79 -23.40 8.96
N THR A 371 19.71 -22.91 8.14
CA THR A 371 21.16 -23.20 8.29
C THR A 371 21.65 -22.66 9.62
N TRP A 372 21.30 -21.45 10.02
CA TRP A 372 21.66 -20.86 11.30
C TRP A 372 21.10 -21.67 12.47
N ASP A 373 19.84 -22.07 12.41
CA ASP A 373 19.20 -22.93 13.42
C ASP A 373 19.93 -24.26 13.59
N ASN A 374 20.47 -24.84 12.50
CA ASN A 374 21.24 -26.09 12.54
C ASN A 374 22.67 -25.92 13.13
N ILE A 375 23.29 -24.75 12.90
CA ILE A 375 24.62 -24.44 13.45
C ILE A 375 24.56 -24.20 14.96
N MET A 376 23.44 -23.58 15.41
CA MET A 376 23.23 -23.21 16.82
C MET A 376 22.62 -24.36 17.66
N ASN A 377 22.36 -25.51 17.07
CA ASN A 377 22.00 -26.75 17.76
C ASN A 377 23.21 -27.55 18.15
#